data_0ef8d259240df7e828a72e82ccfc1222
#
_entry.id   0ef8d259240df7e828a72e82ccfc1222
#
_cell.length_a   1.000
_cell.length_b   1.000
_cell.length_c   1.000
_cell.angle_alpha   90.00
_cell.angle_beta   90.00
_cell.angle_gamma   90.00
#
_symmetry.space_group_name_H-M   'P 1'
#
loop_
_entity.id
_entity.type
_entity.pdbx_description
1 polymer ?
#
loop_
_entity_poly.entity_id
_entity_poly.type
_entity_poly.pdbx_seq_one_letter_code
_entity_poly.pdbx_strand_id
1 'polypeptide(L)'
;SYAQQFAGSGFLALYAGSTPSKACEVIKIMRGVLEDVASNGLSSEELSKAQGAVSGSLVLGQEDTGSRMSRIGKSELIYGQVLSFDEILREISAVDSAAIANLASEVLGSAPSLAIVGPFAKRSIFEKAMK
;
A
#
# COMPACT_ATOMS: atom_id res chain seq x y z
N SER A 1 -5.40 1.99 2.20
CA SER A 1 -4.03 1.46 2.38
C SER A 1 -3.01 2.57 2.20
N TYR A 2 -1.87 2.42 2.82
CA TYR A 2 -0.73 3.33 2.62
C TYR A 2 0.58 2.58 2.87
N ALA A 3 1.62 3.00 2.16
CA ALA A 3 2.99 2.54 2.37
C ALA A 3 3.81 3.68 2.98
N GLN A 4 4.66 3.34 3.93
CA GLN A 4 5.62 4.26 4.52
C GLN A 4 7.03 3.71 4.30
N GLN A 5 7.90 4.56 3.75
CA GLN A 5 9.28 4.21 3.48
C GLN A 5 10.22 5.06 4.36
N PHE A 6 11.24 4.40 4.88
CA PHE A 6 12.34 4.99 5.64
C PHE A 6 13.67 4.50 5.07
N ALA A 7 14.77 5.12 5.44
CA ALA A 7 16.09 4.62 5.10
C ALA A 7 16.31 3.23 5.73
N GLY A 8 16.32 2.18 4.91
CA GLY A 8 16.57 0.80 5.33
C GLY A 8 15.37 0.04 5.93
N SER A 9 14.17 0.61 5.94
CA SER A 9 12.95 -0.07 6.41
C SER A 9 11.70 0.51 5.79
N GLY A 10 10.56 -0.14 6.01
CA GLY A 10 9.26 0.36 5.58
C GLY A 10 8.13 -0.55 6.06
N PHE A 11 6.90 -0.10 5.84
CA PHE A 11 5.74 -0.94 6.09
C PHE A 11 4.59 -0.60 5.13
N LEU A 12 3.79 -1.60 4.85
CA LEU A 12 2.48 -1.46 4.21
C LEU A 12 1.41 -1.58 5.29
N ALA A 13 0.50 -0.62 5.36
CA ALA A 13 -0.61 -0.65 6.29
C ALA A 13 -1.96 -0.56 5.59
N LEU A 14 -2.89 -1.35 6.08
CA LEU A 14 -4.30 -1.29 5.70
C LEU A 14 -5.10 -0.82 6.91
N TYR A 15 -6.00 0.12 6.70
CA TYR A 15 -6.89 0.63 7.72
C TYR A 15 -8.35 0.45 7.28
N ALA A 16 -9.18 0.03 8.21
CA ALA A 16 -10.62 -0.03 8.01
C ALA A 16 -11.36 0.40 9.28
N GLY A 17 -12.38 1.21 9.11
CA GLY A 17 -13.34 1.54 10.16
C GLY A 17 -14.64 0.73 9.97
N SER A 18 -15.16 0.16 11.06
CA SER A 18 -16.40 -0.61 11.01
C SER A 18 -17.14 -0.54 12.34
N THR A 19 -18.39 -1.02 12.36
CA THR A 19 -19.09 -1.27 13.63
C THR A 19 -18.44 -2.45 14.36
N PRO A 20 -18.48 -2.48 15.72
CA PRO A 20 -17.86 -3.57 16.49
C PRO A 20 -18.33 -4.96 16.08
N SER A 21 -19.59 -5.12 15.72
CA SER A 21 -20.17 -6.40 15.28
C SER A 21 -19.62 -6.91 13.95
N LYS A 22 -19.09 -6.03 13.10
CA LYS A 22 -18.54 -6.33 11.77
C LYS A 22 -17.01 -6.45 11.74
N ALA A 23 -16.33 -6.13 12.83
CA ALA A 23 -14.88 -6.05 12.86
C ALA A 23 -14.18 -7.34 12.41
N CYS A 24 -14.65 -8.50 12.87
CA CYS A 24 -14.06 -9.80 12.45
C CYS A 24 -14.31 -10.11 10.96
N GLU A 25 -15.47 -9.74 10.43
CA GLU A 25 -15.81 -9.91 9.02
C GLU A 25 -14.89 -9.04 8.14
N VAL A 26 -14.69 -7.79 8.53
CA VAL A 26 -13.78 -6.86 7.82
C VAL A 26 -12.36 -7.39 7.80
N ILE A 27 -11.84 -7.91 8.91
CA ILE A 27 -10.49 -8.50 8.96
C ILE A 27 -10.37 -9.68 7.98
N LYS A 28 -11.37 -10.56 7.95
CA LYS A 28 -11.37 -11.70 7.02
C LYS A 28 -11.40 -11.25 5.56
N ILE A 29 -12.21 -10.25 5.22
CA ILE A 29 -12.25 -9.69 3.87
C ILE A 29 -10.91 -9.08 3.48
N MET A 30 -10.34 -8.24 4.37
CA MET A 30 -9.03 -7.63 4.13
C MET A 30 -7.95 -8.69 3.90
N ARG A 31 -7.94 -9.72 4.71
CA ARG A 31 -7.02 -10.84 4.58
C ARG A 31 -7.22 -11.59 3.26
N GLY A 32 -8.46 -11.92 2.93
CA GLY A 32 -8.79 -12.60 1.66
C GLY A 32 -8.33 -11.83 0.43
N VAL A 33 -8.47 -10.50 0.43
CA VAL A 33 -7.95 -9.64 -0.64
C VAL A 33 -6.42 -9.70 -0.72
N LEU A 34 -5.72 -9.67 0.41
CA LEU A 34 -4.26 -9.77 0.43
C LEU A 34 -3.77 -11.15 -0.07
N GLU A 35 -4.43 -12.22 0.36
CA GLU A 35 -4.13 -13.60 -0.07
C GLU A 35 -4.40 -13.77 -1.58
N ASP A 36 -5.45 -13.17 -2.10
CA ASP A 36 -5.77 -13.18 -3.53
C ASP A 36 -4.70 -12.46 -4.34
N VAL A 37 -4.32 -11.25 -3.95
CA VAL A 37 -3.24 -10.50 -4.61
C VAL A 37 -1.90 -11.24 -4.53
N ALA A 38 -1.58 -11.85 -3.39
CA ALA A 38 -0.34 -12.61 -3.23
C ALA A 38 -0.30 -13.88 -4.09
N SER A 39 -1.46 -14.53 -4.32
CA SER A 39 -1.56 -15.80 -5.04
C SER A 39 -1.79 -15.63 -6.54
N ASN A 40 -2.63 -14.68 -6.92
CA ASN A 40 -3.12 -14.50 -8.29
C ASN A 40 -2.55 -13.24 -8.97
N GLY A 41 -1.91 -12.35 -8.19
CA GLY A 41 -1.43 -11.06 -8.69
C GLY A 41 -2.58 -10.11 -9.03
N LEU A 42 -2.32 -9.17 -9.94
CA LEU A 42 -3.30 -8.21 -10.46
C LEU A 42 -3.62 -8.51 -11.92
N SER A 43 -4.87 -8.32 -12.30
CA SER A 43 -5.26 -8.28 -13.71
C SER A 43 -4.63 -7.06 -14.40
N SER A 44 -4.52 -7.11 -15.73
CA SER A 44 -4.02 -5.98 -16.53
C SER A 44 -4.89 -4.72 -16.39
N GLU A 45 -6.19 -4.90 -16.18
CA GLU A 45 -7.12 -3.79 -15.97
C GLU A 45 -6.89 -3.11 -14.61
N GLU A 46 -6.69 -3.89 -13.55
CA GLU A 46 -6.39 -3.36 -12.20
C GLU A 46 -5.05 -2.65 -12.17
N LEU A 47 -4.02 -3.22 -12.81
CA LEU A 47 -2.71 -2.58 -12.93
C LEU A 47 -2.82 -1.24 -13.68
N SER A 48 -3.51 -1.20 -14.80
CA SER A 48 -3.70 0.03 -15.58
C SER A 48 -4.45 1.10 -14.78
N LYS A 49 -5.49 0.71 -14.04
CA LYS A 49 -6.22 1.63 -13.14
C LYS A 49 -5.33 2.16 -12.02
N ALA A 50 -4.51 1.31 -11.42
CA ALA A 50 -3.58 1.70 -10.35
C ALA A 50 -2.51 2.68 -10.88
N GLN A 51 -1.89 2.38 -12.02
CA GLN A 51 -0.94 3.28 -12.69
C GLN A 51 -1.56 4.63 -13.01
N GLY A 52 -2.79 4.65 -13.54
CA GLY A 52 -3.53 5.86 -13.83
C GLY A 52 -3.83 6.68 -12.57
N ALA A 53 -4.24 6.04 -11.49
CA ALA A 53 -4.53 6.70 -10.22
C ALA A 53 -3.28 7.33 -9.59
N VAL A 54 -2.16 6.61 -9.58
CA VAL A 54 -0.88 7.10 -9.05
C VAL A 54 -0.36 8.26 -9.90
N SER A 55 -0.36 8.12 -11.22
CA SER A 55 0.07 9.17 -12.15
C SER A 55 -0.80 10.43 -12.01
N GLY A 56 -2.12 10.27 -11.94
CA GLY A 56 -3.04 11.39 -11.74
C GLY A 56 -2.80 12.12 -10.42
N SER A 57 -2.59 11.40 -9.33
CA SER A 57 -2.26 12.00 -8.02
C SER A 57 -0.95 12.77 -8.05
N LEU A 58 0.05 12.26 -8.76
CA LEU A 58 1.34 12.94 -8.93
C LEU A 58 1.20 14.23 -9.76
N VAL A 59 0.40 14.20 -10.84
CA VAL A 59 0.14 15.40 -11.65
C VAL A 59 -0.53 16.48 -10.79
N LEU A 60 -1.59 16.14 -10.08
CA LEU A 60 -2.28 17.09 -9.18
C LEU A 60 -1.37 17.61 -8.07
N GLY A 61 -0.50 16.77 -7.53
CA GLY A 61 0.49 17.17 -6.52
C GLY A 61 1.54 18.15 -7.03
N GLN A 62 1.69 18.35 -8.34
CA GLN A 62 2.61 19.37 -8.89
C GLN A 62 2.07 20.79 -8.75
N GLU A 63 0.78 20.96 -8.59
CA GLU A 63 0.16 22.28 -8.40
C GLU A 63 0.41 22.82 -6.99
N ASP A 64 0.63 21.93 -6.01
CA ASP A 64 0.91 22.32 -4.62
C ASP A 64 2.41 22.49 -4.37
N THR A 65 2.81 23.68 -3.99
CA THR A 65 4.23 24.03 -3.73
C THR A 65 4.80 23.25 -2.54
N GLY A 66 3.99 22.97 -1.49
CA GLY A 66 4.39 22.19 -0.33
C GLY A 66 4.66 20.73 -0.70
N SER A 67 3.81 20.13 -1.52
CA SER A 67 3.99 18.77 -2.06
C SER A 67 5.24 18.67 -2.93
N ARG A 68 5.48 19.65 -3.80
CA ARG A 68 6.70 19.71 -4.63
C ARG A 68 7.95 19.82 -3.77
N MET A 69 7.99 20.73 -2.81
CA MET A 69 9.09 20.89 -1.88
C MET A 69 9.38 19.60 -1.13
N SER A 70 8.34 18.98 -0.55
CA SER A 70 8.46 17.76 0.22
C SER A 70 8.97 16.58 -0.64
N ARG A 71 8.51 16.47 -1.88
CA ARG A 71 8.97 15.46 -2.82
C ARG A 71 10.45 15.62 -3.13
N ILE A 72 10.87 16.83 -3.51
CA ILE A 72 12.28 17.11 -3.84
C ILE A 72 13.18 16.86 -2.62
N GLY A 73 12.82 17.40 -1.46
CA GLY A 73 13.61 17.22 -0.25
C GLY A 73 13.73 15.77 0.20
N LYS A 74 12.62 15.00 0.14
CA LYS A 74 12.65 13.57 0.47
C LYS A 74 13.47 12.76 -0.54
N SER A 75 13.36 13.06 -1.84
CA SER A 75 14.11 12.38 -2.88
C SER A 75 15.61 12.56 -2.68
N GLU A 76 16.04 13.78 -2.43
CA GLU A 76 17.45 14.06 -2.16
C GLU A 76 17.96 13.38 -0.89
N LEU A 77 17.20 13.47 0.23
CA LEU A 77 17.61 12.93 1.52
C LEU A 77 17.62 11.41 1.57
N ILE A 78 16.69 10.74 0.87
CA ILE A 78 16.54 9.28 0.95
C ILE A 78 17.35 8.59 -0.16
N TYR A 79 17.33 9.13 -1.38
CA TYR A 79 17.90 8.48 -2.55
C TYR A 79 19.15 9.17 -3.10
N GLY A 80 19.49 10.37 -2.62
CA GLY A 80 20.61 11.17 -3.13
C GLY A 80 20.43 11.64 -4.57
N GLN A 81 19.18 11.63 -5.06
CA GLN A 81 18.85 12.07 -6.42
C GLN A 81 17.41 12.57 -6.50
N VAL A 82 17.17 13.52 -7.38
CA VAL A 82 15.85 14.05 -7.69
C VAL A 82 15.51 13.69 -9.13
N LEU A 83 14.60 12.72 -9.31
CA LEU A 83 14.09 12.38 -10.62
C LEU A 83 13.19 13.50 -11.15
N SER A 84 13.26 13.76 -12.44
CA SER A 84 12.29 14.61 -13.13
C SER A 84 10.90 13.98 -13.09
N PHE A 85 9.90 14.81 -13.31
CA PHE A 85 8.50 14.33 -13.30
C PHE A 85 8.25 13.28 -14.40
N ASP A 86 8.81 13.49 -15.59
CA ASP A 86 8.67 12.56 -16.70
C ASP A 86 9.37 11.22 -16.44
N GLU A 87 10.51 11.24 -15.74
CA GLU A 87 11.18 10.01 -15.29
C GLU A 87 10.32 9.22 -14.33
N ILE A 88 9.71 9.88 -13.34
CA ILE A 88 8.80 9.22 -12.39
C ILE A 88 7.61 8.58 -13.11
N LEU A 89 6.98 9.29 -14.05
CA LEU A 89 5.87 8.75 -14.82
C LEU A 89 6.28 7.54 -15.67
N ARG A 90 7.48 7.56 -16.25
CA ARG A 90 8.01 6.40 -16.99
C ARG A 90 8.24 5.20 -16.09
N GLU A 91 8.83 5.40 -14.91
CA GLU A 91 9.04 4.33 -13.92
C GLU A 91 7.71 3.70 -13.49
N ILE A 92 6.67 4.52 -13.23
CA ILE A 92 5.33 4.01 -12.89
C ILE A 92 4.76 3.19 -14.04
N SER A 93 4.89 3.68 -15.27
CA SER A 93 4.37 2.98 -16.45
C SER A 93 5.15 1.69 -16.78
N ALA A 94 6.40 1.60 -16.35
CA ALA A 94 7.25 0.42 -16.54
C ALA A 94 6.96 -0.72 -15.54
N VAL A 95 6.20 -0.45 -14.47
CA VAL A 95 5.81 -1.49 -13.51
C VAL A 95 4.87 -2.48 -14.18
N ASP A 96 5.25 -3.74 -14.22
CA ASP A 96 4.44 -4.83 -14.77
C ASP A 96 3.81 -5.72 -13.69
N SER A 97 2.94 -6.62 -14.12
CA SER A 97 2.25 -7.55 -13.21
C SER A 97 3.24 -8.50 -12.50
N ALA A 98 4.36 -8.84 -13.13
CA ALA A 98 5.35 -9.72 -12.54
C ALA A 98 6.10 -9.04 -11.39
N ALA A 99 6.46 -7.77 -11.56
CA ALA A 99 7.09 -6.99 -10.49
C ALA A 99 6.17 -6.85 -9.27
N ILE A 100 4.85 -6.63 -9.51
CA ILE A 100 3.86 -6.57 -8.43
C ILE A 100 3.70 -7.93 -7.74
N ALA A 101 3.60 -9.02 -8.49
CA ALA A 101 3.45 -10.37 -7.92
C ALA A 101 4.66 -10.74 -7.04
N ASN A 102 5.88 -10.42 -7.49
CA ASN A 102 7.10 -10.66 -6.72
C ASN A 102 7.09 -9.87 -5.41
N LEU A 103 6.81 -8.57 -5.47
CA LEU A 103 6.73 -7.72 -4.28
C LEU A 103 5.60 -8.16 -3.33
N ALA A 104 4.43 -8.50 -3.86
CA ALA A 104 3.31 -9.00 -3.07
C ALA A 104 3.68 -10.30 -2.34
N SER A 105 4.32 -11.24 -3.01
CA SER A 105 4.80 -12.48 -2.40
C SER A 105 5.78 -12.21 -1.25
N GLU A 106 6.71 -11.29 -1.41
CA GLU A 106 7.68 -10.92 -0.39
C GLU A 106 7.02 -10.22 0.82
N VAL A 107 6.22 -9.18 0.56
CA VAL A 107 5.63 -8.35 1.62
C VAL A 107 4.50 -9.06 2.35
N LEU A 108 3.62 -9.75 1.61
CA LEU A 108 2.43 -10.42 2.16
C LEU A 108 2.72 -11.83 2.66
N GLY A 109 3.86 -12.42 2.32
CA GLY A 109 4.32 -13.71 2.84
C GLY A 109 4.71 -13.69 4.32
N SER A 110 4.89 -12.52 4.93
CA SER A 110 5.19 -12.36 6.34
C SER A 110 3.92 -12.25 7.20
N ALA A 111 4.01 -12.70 8.46
CA ALA A 111 2.89 -12.58 9.39
C ALA A 111 2.57 -11.10 9.68
N PRO A 112 1.34 -10.64 9.45
CA PRO A 112 0.97 -9.25 9.67
C PRO A 112 0.80 -8.94 11.16
N SER A 113 1.08 -7.70 11.54
CA SER A 113 0.71 -7.15 12.85
C SER A 113 -0.70 -6.56 12.78
N LEU A 114 -1.53 -6.87 13.78
CA LEU A 114 -2.91 -6.36 13.86
C LEU A 114 -3.06 -5.49 15.11
N ALA A 115 -3.54 -4.26 14.91
CA ALA A 115 -3.96 -3.37 15.98
C ALA A 115 -5.45 -3.02 15.82
N ILE A 116 -6.23 -3.12 16.89
CA ILE A 116 -7.66 -2.85 16.89
C ILE A 116 -8.01 -1.96 18.07
N VAL A 117 -8.78 -0.92 17.80
CA VAL A 117 -9.30 -0.01 18.81
C VAL A 117 -10.84 -0.08 18.79
N GLY A 118 -11.44 -0.38 19.94
CA GLY A 118 -12.90 -0.48 20.06
C GLY A 118 -13.34 -1.12 21.37
N PRO A 119 -14.64 -1.25 21.62
CA PRO A 119 -15.22 -1.80 22.84
C PRO A 119 -15.19 -3.33 22.85
N PHE A 120 -14.00 -3.92 22.75
CA PHE A 120 -13.83 -5.38 22.68
C PHE A 120 -13.31 -5.94 24.01
N ALA A 121 -13.99 -6.95 24.52
CA ALA A 121 -13.65 -7.57 25.81
C ALA A 121 -12.51 -8.61 25.70
N LYS A 122 -12.33 -9.22 24.53
CA LYS A 122 -11.37 -10.34 24.36
C LYS A 122 -10.60 -10.24 23.04
N ARG A 123 -9.30 -10.37 23.11
CA ARG A 123 -8.40 -10.45 21.95
C ARG A 123 -8.64 -11.72 21.11
N SER A 124 -9.00 -12.83 21.74
CA SER A 124 -9.09 -14.15 21.09
C SER A 124 -10.11 -14.25 19.95
N ILE A 125 -11.09 -13.34 19.89
CA ILE A 125 -12.04 -13.29 18.77
C ILE A 125 -11.35 -12.90 17.45
N PHE A 126 -10.31 -12.07 17.52
CA PHE A 126 -9.57 -11.59 16.37
C PHE A 126 -8.45 -12.57 15.96
N GLU A 127 -7.88 -13.32 16.90
CA GLU A 127 -6.86 -14.33 16.62
C GLU A 127 -7.39 -15.44 15.67
N LYS A 128 -8.71 -15.73 15.76
CA LYS A 128 -9.38 -16.66 14.83
C LYS A 128 -9.61 -16.05 13.45
N ALA A 129 -9.78 -14.73 13.36
CA ALA A 129 -9.98 -14.04 12.10
C ALA A 129 -8.65 -13.81 11.34
N MET A 130 -7.52 -13.95 12.03
CA MET A 130 -6.16 -13.84 11.50
C MET A 130 -5.57 -15.18 11.04
N LYS A 131 -6.21 -16.29 11.32
CA LYS A 131 -5.87 -17.63 10.83
C LYS A 131 -6.55 -17.94 9.51
#